data_de097bee013b77316f0cf8fca8b6f66a
#
_entry.id   de097bee013b77316f0cf8fca8b6f66a
#
_cell.length_a   1.000
_cell.length_b   1.000
_cell.length_c   1.000
_cell.angle_alpha   90.00
_cell.angle_beta   90.00
_cell.angle_gamma   90.00
#
_symmetry.space_group_name_H-M   'P 1'
#
loop_
_entity.id
_entity.type
_entity.pdbx_description
1 polymer ?
#
loop_
_entity_poly.entity_id
_entity_poly.type
_entity_poly.pdbx_seq_one_letter_code
_entity_poly.pdbx_strand_id
1 'polypeptide(L)'
;CSTPNANNTKPTVVITRTPGQGKELIKELIESGFNVISRPTIEIALPDDHGASLTNAIQRLLDYEWVILTSSNGVTEFVKAVDKIGTQEFPKIAVIGSSTEKTLSNLGIKISLRPNKQVAEGLLEIFPSPEANNKVLLPVAANSRELLPRVLKERGWNVDLVHSYKTIKPKQFEPFDINKLNADYIVFTSPSTVVN
;
A
#
# COMPACT_ATOMS: atom_id res chain seq x y z
N CYS A 1 44.45 -18.46 -30.16
CA CYS A 1 43.84 -17.30 -29.50
C CYS A 1 42.55 -17.75 -28.85
N SER A 2 42.66 -18.07 -27.55
CA SER A 2 41.52 -18.46 -26.73
C SER A 2 40.82 -17.19 -26.28
N THR A 3 39.59 -16.99 -26.72
CA THR A 3 38.68 -15.95 -26.19
C THR A 3 38.41 -16.22 -24.72
N PRO A 4 38.50 -15.24 -23.82
CA PRO A 4 38.17 -15.45 -22.44
C PRO A 4 36.67 -15.77 -22.32
N ASN A 5 36.38 -16.86 -21.59
CA ASN A 5 35.05 -17.19 -21.12
C ASN A 5 34.53 -15.99 -20.32
N ALA A 6 33.61 -15.21 -20.89
CA ALA A 6 32.81 -14.30 -20.15
C ALA A 6 31.99 -15.18 -19.17
N ASN A 7 32.33 -15.12 -17.90
CA ASN A 7 31.50 -15.69 -16.84
C ASN A 7 30.11 -15.08 -16.97
N ASN A 8 29.22 -15.84 -17.51
CA ASN A 8 27.78 -15.46 -17.68
C ASN A 8 27.09 -15.57 -16.31
N THR A 9 27.59 -14.80 -15.34
CA THR A 9 26.96 -14.70 -14.03
C THR A 9 25.77 -13.77 -14.20
N LYS A 10 24.56 -14.30 -13.93
CA LYS A 10 23.33 -13.50 -13.94
C LYS A 10 23.47 -12.33 -12.96
N PRO A 11 23.10 -11.10 -13.36
CA PRO A 11 23.14 -9.98 -12.46
C PRO A 11 22.22 -10.21 -11.25
N THR A 12 22.66 -9.76 -10.08
CA THR A 12 21.97 -9.97 -8.81
C THR A 12 21.26 -8.71 -8.38
N VAL A 13 20.00 -8.81 -8.06
CA VAL A 13 19.16 -7.72 -7.54
C VAL A 13 18.64 -8.02 -6.15
N VAL A 14 18.80 -7.06 -5.24
CA VAL A 14 18.24 -7.09 -3.89
C VAL A 14 16.90 -6.38 -3.88
N ILE A 15 15.87 -7.03 -3.35
CA ILE A 15 14.53 -6.46 -3.17
C ILE A 15 14.29 -6.27 -1.68
N THR A 16 13.94 -5.03 -1.29
CA THR A 16 13.74 -4.62 0.11
C THR A 16 12.29 -4.66 0.57
N ARG A 17 11.40 -5.17 -0.26
CA ARG A 17 9.97 -5.21 -0.03
C ARG A 17 9.56 -6.22 1.03
N THR A 18 8.41 -5.98 1.68
CA THR A 18 7.80 -6.92 2.66
C THR A 18 7.62 -8.32 2.08
N PRO A 19 7.89 -9.38 2.85
CA PRO A 19 7.65 -10.76 2.42
C PRO A 19 6.22 -10.95 1.90
N GLY A 20 6.07 -11.66 0.79
CA GLY A 20 4.78 -11.91 0.15
C GLY A 20 4.28 -10.81 -0.77
N GLN A 21 4.84 -9.60 -0.70
CA GLN A 21 4.57 -8.51 -1.65
C GLN A 21 5.63 -8.50 -2.76
N GLY A 22 5.19 -8.19 -3.99
CA GLY A 22 6.12 -8.13 -5.13
C GLY A 22 6.43 -9.47 -5.77
N LYS A 23 5.60 -10.49 -5.56
CA LYS A 23 5.77 -11.80 -6.24
C LYS A 23 5.82 -11.67 -7.76
N GLU A 24 5.01 -10.79 -8.33
CA GLU A 24 5.03 -10.50 -9.78
C GLU A 24 6.37 -9.90 -10.19
N LEU A 25 6.86 -8.88 -9.48
CA LEU A 25 8.16 -8.26 -9.74
C LEU A 25 9.30 -9.27 -9.63
N ILE A 26 9.29 -10.11 -8.60
CA ILE A 26 10.31 -11.17 -8.41
C ILE A 26 10.28 -12.14 -9.59
N LYS A 27 9.08 -12.57 -10.00
CA LYS A 27 8.91 -13.46 -11.13
C LYS A 27 9.45 -12.84 -12.43
N GLU A 28 9.06 -11.61 -12.72
CA GLU A 28 9.51 -10.88 -13.91
C GLU A 28 11.04 -10.70 -13.94
N LEU A 29 11.65 -10.39 -12.80
CA LEU A 29 13.11 -10.29 -12.69
C LEU A 29 13.80 -11.62 -12.94
N ILE A 30 13.30 -12.71 -12.36
CA ILE A 30 13.85 -14.06 -12.58
C ILE A 30 13.70 -14.46 -14.07
N GLU A 31 12.54 -14.23 -14.68
CA GLU A 31 12.28 -14.48 -16.10
C GLU A 31 13.16 -13.62 -17.01
N SER A 32 13.52 -12.41 -16.56
CA SER A 32 14.46 -11.50 -17.25
C SER A 32 15.93 -11.86 -17.02
N GLY A 33 16.22 -12.97 -16.32
CA GLY A 33 17.58 -13.48 -16.17
C GLY A 33 18.34 -12.96 -14.95
N PHE A 34 17.68 -12.32 -13.98
CA PHE A 34 18.31 -11.87 -12.74
C PHE A 34 18.33 -12.96 -11.65
N ASN A 35 19.35 -12.94 -10.80
CA ASN A 35 19.29 -13.54 -9.48
C ASN A 35 18.59 -12.56 -8.52
N VAL A 36 17.60 -13.03 -7.76
CA VAL A 36 16.86 -12.18 -6.83
C VAL A 36 17.14 -12.58 -5.40
N ILE A 37 17.58 -11.61 -4.60
CA ILE A 37 17.77 -11.76 -3.15
C ILE A 37 16.72 -10.90 -2.43
N SER A 38 15.90 -11.53 -1.61
CA SER A 38 14.95 -10.81 -0.77
C SER A 38 15.59 -10.42 0.56
N ARG A 39 15.60 -9.12 0.85
CA ARG A 39 16.09 -8.54 2.12
C ARG A 39 15.09 -7.48 2.59
N PRO A 40 13.96 -7.87 3.19
CA PRO A 40 12.97 -6.93 3.66
C PRO A 40 13.53 -5.96 4.69
N THR A 41 13.36 -4.67 4.45
CA THR A 41 13.72 -3.60 5.41
C THR A 41 12.50 -3.10 6.17
N ILE A 42 11.30 -3.52 5.76
CA ILE A 42 10.04 -3.15 6.40
C ILE A 42 9.14 -4.37 6.61
N GLU A 43 8.31 -4.27 7.64
CA GLU A 43 7.23 -5.21 7.94
C GLU A 43 5.92 -4.41 8.16
N ILE A 44 4.81 -4.97 7.72
CA ILE A 44 3.48 -4.41 7.98
C ILE A 44 2.97 -5.02 9.28
N ALA A 45 2.61 -4.18 10.21
CA ALA A 45 2.09 -4.55 11.51
C ALA A 45 0.73 -3.88 11.78
N LEU A 46 -0.03 -4.42 12.71
CA LEU A 46 -1.24 -3.79 13.20
C LEU A 46 -0.91 -2.43 13.85
N PRO A 47 -1.83 -1.45 13.78
CA PRO A 47 -1.68 -0.19 14.49
C PRO A 47 -1.70 -0.41 16.03
N ASP A 48 -1.45 0.64 16.80
CA ASP A 48 -1.30 0.54 18.26
C ASP A 48 -2.60 0.12 18.96
N ASP A 49 -3.74 0.42 18.36
CA ASP A 49 -5.07 -0.01 18.83
C ASP A 49 -5.47 -1.42 18.37
N HIS A 50 -4.53 -2.18 17.81
CA HIS A 50 -4.75 -3.52 17.26
C HIS A 50 -5.86 -3.61 16.21
N GLY A 51 -6.16 -2.51 15.50
CA GLY A 51 -7.19 -2.43 14.46
C GLY A 51 -8.61 -2.19 14.99
N ALA A 52 -8.74 -1.81 16.26
CA ALA A 52 -10.06 -1.55 16.88
C ALA A 52 -10.78 -0.39 16.18
N SER A 53 -10.09 0.72 15.89
CA SER A 53 -10.67 1.88 15.19
C SER A 53 -11.19 1.50 13.82
N LEU A 54 -10.44 0.71 13.04
CA LEU A 54 -10.89 0.24 11.73
C LEU A 54 -12.11 -0.67 11.87
N THR A 55 -12.09 -1.63 12.81
CA THR A 55 -13.23 -2.53 13.05
C THR A 55 -14.49 -1.74 13.41
N ASN A 56 -14.39 -0.75 14.29
CA ASN A 56 -15.50 0.11 14.69
C ASN A 56 -16.03 0.95 13.51
N ALA A 57 -15.15 1.43 12.62
CA ALA A 57 -15.56 2.14 11.41
C ALA A 57 -16.31 1.22 10.44
N ILE A 58 -15.84 -0.02 10.24
CA ILE A 58 -16.49 -1.01 9.37
C ILE A 58 -17.87 -1.41 9.90
N GLN A 59 -18.08 -1.51 11.21
CA GLN A 59 -19.42 -1.77 11.79
C GLN A 59 -20.46 -0.69 11.41
N ARG A 60 -19.99 0.51 11.05
CA ARG A 60 -20.81 1.66 10.64
C ARG A 60 -20.49 2.06 9.18
N LEU A 61 -20.09 1.09 8.35
CA LEU A 61 -19.55 1.37 7.01
C LEU A 61 -20.54 2.16 6.15
N LEU A 62 -21.82 1.88 6.27
CA LEU A 62 -22.88 2.56 5.48
C LEU A 62 -23.21 3.96 5.96
N ASP A 63 -22.69 4.41 7.10
CA ASP A 63 -22.77 5.81 7.52
C ASP A 63 -21.88 6.72 6.68
N TYR A 64 -20.87 6.16 6.02
CA TYR A 64 -19.95 6.93 5.18
C TYR A 64 -20.50 7.04 3.75
N GLU A 65 -20.30 8.20 3.15
CA GLU A 65 -20.56 8.39 1.72
C GLU A 65 -19.42 7.82 0.86
N TRP A 66 -18.21 7.98 1.36
CA TRP A 66 -17.01 7.52 0.67
C TRP A 66 -16.06 6.76 1.60
N VAL A 67 -15.37 5.77 1.02
CA VAL A 67 -14.13 5.20 1.56
C VAL A 67 -13.00 5.55 0.61
N ILE A 68 -11.91 6.11 1.11
CA ILE A 68 -10.72 6.42 0.30
C ILE A 68 -9.58 5.49 0.70
N LEU A 69 -9.14 4.66 -0.24
CA LEU A 69 -8.05 3.71 -0.03
C LEU A 69 -6.82 4.15 -0.84
N THR A 70 -5.75 4.47 -0.13
CA THR A 70 -4.55 5.10 -0.71
C THR A 70 -3.41 4.12 -0.96
N SER A 71 -3.53 2.87 -0.50
CA SER A 71 -2.49 1.85 -0.61
C SER A 71 -3.05 0.44 -0.63
N SER A 72 -2.33 -0.49 -1.27
CA SER A 72 -2.70 -1.91 -1.29
C SER A 72 -2.70 -2.55 0.10
N ASN A 73 -1.83 -2.10 1.03
CA ASN A 73 -1.85 -2.54 2.43
C ASN A 73 -3.13 -2.08 3.13
N GLY A 74 -3.53 -0.82 2.91
CA GLY A 74 -4.81 -0.30 3.42
C GLY A 74 -6.00 -1.10 2.92
N VAL A 75 -6.01 -1.49 1.64
CA VAL A 75 -7.04 -2.40 1.09
C VAL A 75 -7.03 -3.74 1.80
N THR A 76 -5.86 -4.35 1.98
CA THR A 76 -5.75 -5.65 2.63
C THR A 76 -6.35 -5.64 4.04
N GLU A 77 -6.02 -4.63 4.84
CA GLU A 77 -6.53 -4.53 6.22
C GLU A 77 -8.03 -4.14 6.25
N PHE A 78 -8.46 -3.26 5.32
CA PHE A 78 -9.87 -2.93 5.14
C PHE A 78 -10.71 -4.18 4.83
N VAL A 79 -10.29 -4.97 3.85
CA VAL A 79 -11.00 -6.20 3.45
C VAL A 79 -11.04 -7.22 4.58
N LYS A 80 -9.93 -7.45 5.29
CA LYS A 80 -9.92 -8.33 6.48
C LYS A 80 -10.94 -7.90 7.54
N ALA A 81 -11.08 -6.58 7.75
CA ALA A 81 -12.07 -6.06 8.71
C ALA A 81 -13.50 -6.24 8.19
N VAL A 82 -13.73 -6.02 6.88
CA VAL A 82 -15.01 -6.25 6.20
C VAL A 82 -15.42 -7.73 6.30
N ASP A 83 -14.52 -8.65 5.96
CA ASP A 83 -14.77 -10.09 6.01
C ASP A 83 -15.10 -10.54 7.44
N LYS A 84 -14.38 -10.02 8.43
CA LYS A 84 -14.63 -10.32 9.85
C LYS A 84 -16.01 -9.88 10.32
N ILE A 85 -16.52 -8.75 9.81
CA ILE A 85 -17.85 -8.20 10.14
C ILE A 85 -18.94 -8.87 9.30
N GLY A 86 -18.59 -9.35 8.08
CA GLY A 86 -19.53 -10.00 7.15
C GLY A 86 -20.39 -9.02 6.33
N THR A 87 -20.00 -7.72 6.24
CA THR A 87 -20.73 -6.78 5.41
C THR A 87 -20.43 -7.01 3.93
N GLN A 88 -21.47 -6.88 3.09
CA GLN A 88 -21.38 -7.04 1.63
C GLN A 88 -21.76 -5.77 0.87
N GLU A 89 -22.24 -4.77 1.59
CA GLU A 89 -22.60 -3.47 1.03
C GLU A 89 -21.50 -2.45 1.29
N PHE A 90 -21.23 -1.63 0.29
CA PHE A 90 -20.14 -0.67 0.33
C PHE A 90 -20.62 0.73 -0.07
N PRO A 91 -20.16 1.78 0.58
CA PRO A 91 -20.30 3.15 0.08
C PRO A 91 -19.50 3.33 -1.21
N LYS A 92 -19.48 4.53 -1.78
CA LYS A 92 -18.61 4.86 -2.90
C LYS A 92 -17.15 4.69 -2.51
N ILE A 93 -16.36 4.01 -3.35
CA ILE A 93 -14.94 3.77 -3.08
C ILE A 93 -14.06 4.57 -4.03
N ALA A 94 -13.15 5.34 -3.47
CA ALA A 94 -12.09 6.03 -4.19
C ALA A 94 -10.73 5.38 -3.91
N VAL A 95 -9.89 5.28 -4.95
CA VAL A 95 -8.52 4.78 -4.85
C VAL A 95 -7.54 5.76 -5.48
N ILE A 96 -6.27 5.74 -5.06
CA ILE A 96 -5.25 6.61 -5.67
C ILE A 96 -4.45 5.86 -6.73
N GLY A 97 -3.92 4.70 -6.43
CA GLY A 97 -2.97 3.99 -7.29
C GLY A 97 -3.57 2.78 -8.02
N SER A 98 -3.00 2.45 -9.18
CA SER A 98 -3.38 1.26 -9.96
C SER A 98 -3.19 -0.06 -9.21
N SER A 99 -2.16 -0.15 -8.36
CA SER A 99 -1.96 -1.32 -7.49
C SER A 99 -3.08 -1.49 -6.46
N THR A 100 -3.58 -0.38 -5.92
CA THR A 100 -4.73 -0.35 -4.98
C THR A 100 -6.01 -0.76 -5.70
N GLU A 101 -6.22 -0.23 -6.91
CA GLU A 101 -7.33 -0.60 -7.80
C GLU A 101 -7.32 -2.10 -8.11
N LYS A 102 -6.18 -2.62 -8.58
CA LYS A 102 -6.03 -4.05 -8.93
C LYS A 102 -6.37 -4.96 -7.73
N THR A 103 -5.94 -4.57 -6.52
CA THR A 103 -6.22 -5.35 -5.32
C THR A 103 -7.73 -5.42 -5.03
N LEU A 104 -8.45 -4.29 -5.11
CA LEU A 104 -9.91 -4.25 -4.91
C LEU A 104 -10.68 -4.97 -6.02
N SER A 105 -10.30 -4.76 -7.27
CA SER A 105 -10.94 -5.39 -8.43
C SER A 105 -10.86 -6.92 -8.37
N ASN A 106 -9.73 -7.46 -7.91
CA ASN A 106 -9.56 -8.91 -7.72
C ASN A 106 -10.49 -9.48 -6.63
N LEU A 107 -11.03 -8.63 -5.77
CA LEU A 107 -11.99 -8.99 -4.72
C LEU A 107 -13.44 -8.70 -5.11
N GLY A 108 -13.68 -8.28 -6.36
CA GLY A 108 -15.01 -7.96 -6.89
C GLY A 108 -15.61 -6.66 -6.34
N ILE A 109 -14.83 -5.83 -5.63
CA ILE A 109 -15.30 -4.58 -5.05
C ILE A 109 -15.24 -3.47 -6.11
N LYS A 110 -16.39 -2.83 -6.35
CA LYS A 110 -16.51 -1.76 -7.36
C LYS A 110 -15.83 -0.48 -6.91
N ILE A 111 -15.00 0.10 -7.79
CA ILE A 111 -14.38 1.40 -7.58
C ILE A 111 -15.21 2.47 -8.26
N SER A 112 -15.49 3.55 -7.54
CA SER A 112 -16.28 4.68 -8.01
C SER A 112 -15.42 5.83 -8.56
N LEU A 113 -14.20 6.00 -8.04
CA LEU A 113 -13.33 7.09 -8.41
C LEU A 113 -11.84 6.70 -8.37
N ARG A 114 -11.12 7.05 -9.42
CA ARG A 114 -9.66 6.92 -9.51
C ARG A 114 -9.06 8.08 -10.32
N PRO A 115 -8.05 8.78 -9.81
CA PRO A 115 -7.40 9.86 -10.55
C PRO A 115 -6.47 9.31 -11.64
N ASN A 116 -6.28 10.09 -12.71
CA ASN A 116 -5.24 9.79 -13.70
C ASN A 116 -3.83 9.98 -13.11
N LYS A 117 -3.63 11.06 -12.33
CA LYS A 117 -2.42 11.27 -11.54
C LYS A 117 -2.53 10.47 -10.24
N GLN A 118 -1.72 9.42 -10.11
CA GLN A 118 -1.79 8.46 -8.99
C GLN A 118 -1.15 9.00 -7.69
N VAL A 119 -1.57 10.19 -7.29
CA VAL A 119 -1.12 10.89 -6.08
C VAL A 119 -2.32 11.52 -5.36
N ALA A 120 -2.13 11.92 -4.10
CA ALA A 120 -3.19 12.53 -3.30
C ALA A 120 -3.76 13.79 -3.94
N GLU A 121 -2.88 14.62 -4.51
CA GLU A 121 -3.24 15.84 -5.23
C GLU A 121 -4.15 15.55 -6.42
N GLY A 122 -3.85 14.49 -7.19
CA GLY A 122 -4.67 14.08 -8.32
C GLY A 122 -6.07 13.61 -7.89
N LEU A 123 -6.19 12.93 -6.76
CA LEU A 123 -7.51 12.58 -6.20
C LEU A 123 -8.27 13.85 -5.78
N LEU A 124 -7.60 14.78 -5.11
CA LEU A 124 -8.22 16.04 -4.67
C LEU A 124 -8.70 16.91 -5.84
N GLU A 125 -8.06 16.84 -7.03
CA GLU A 125 -8.52 17.56 -8.23
C GLU A 125 -9.91 17.11 -8.70
N ILE A 126 -10.25 15.83 -8.51
CA ILE A 126 -11.48 15.21 -9.04
C ILE A 126 -12.47 14.78 -7.96
N PHE A 127 -12.09 14.85 -6.68
CA PHE A 127 -12.95 14.42 -5.58
C PHE A 127 -14.12 15.41 -5.43
N PRO A 128 -15.38 14.92 -5.31
CA PRO A 128 -16.54 15.78 -5.29
C PRO A 128 -16.57 16.70 -4.08
N SER A 129 -17.43 17.72 -4.14
CA SER A 129 -17.80 18.52 -2.97
C SER A 129 -18.76 17.71 -2.10
N PRO A 130 -18.75 17.92 -0.76
CA PRO A 130 -19.66 17.23 0.13
C PRO A 130 -21.11 17.68 -0.10
N GLU A 131 -22.03 16.74 -0.01
CA GLU A 131 -23.46 16.95 0.05
C GLU A 131 -23.96 16.83 1.51
N ALA A 132 -25.25 16.51 1.72
CA ALA A 132 -25.86 16.48 3.04
C ALA A 132 -25.21 15.47 4.01
N ASN A 133 -24.78 14.30 3.51
CA ASN A 133 -24.01 13.33 4.30
C ASN A 133 -22.54 13.36 3.86
N ASN A 134 -21.75 14.13 4.55
CA ASN A 134 -20.38 14.44 4.17
C ASN A 134 -19.32 13.58 4.90
N LYS A 135 -19.62 12.34 5.25
CA LYS A 135 -18.69 11.48 5.98
C LYS A 135 -17.80 10.70 5.03
N VAL A 136 -16.49 10.76 5.26
CA VAL A 136 -15.46 10.00 4.54
C VAL A 136 -14.66 9.14 5.52
N LEU A 137 -14.60 7.85 5.26
CA LEU A 137 -13.65 6.96 5.94
C LEU A 137 -12.33 6.96 5.18
N LEU A 138 -11.24 7.21 5.89
CA LEU A 138 -9.89 7.26 5.34
C LEU A 138 -8.95 6.30 6.11
N PRO A 139 -8.92 4.99 5.75
CA PRO A 139 -7.99 4.04 6.30
C PRO A 139 -6.58 4.28 5.75
N VAL A 140 -5.63 4.59 6.62
CA VAL A 140 -4.26 4.97 6.24
C VAL A 140 -3.20 4.26 7.09
N ALA A 141 -1.94 4.34 6.66
CA ALA A 141 -0.82 3.98 7.52
C ALA A 141 -0.69 4.97 8.70
N ALA A 142 -0.22 4.50 9.85
CA ALA A 142 -0.02 5.35 11.03
C ALA A 142 0.91 6.56 10.79
N ASN A 143 1.81 6.46 9.81
CA ASN A 143 2.74 7.51 9.40
C ASN A 143 2.38 8.14 8.05
N SER A 144 1.08 8.17 7.68
CA SER A 144 0.63 8.74 6.41
C SER A 144 0.77 10.26 6.38
N ARG A 145 0.80 10.83 5.15
CA ARG A 145 0.83 12.28 4.94
C ARG A 145 -0.51 12.91 5.32
N GLU A 146 -0.45 14.11 5.91
CA GLU A 146 -1.63 14.84 6.36
C GLU A 146 -2.37 15.61 5.24
N LEU A 147 -1.79 15.68 4.03
CA LEU A 147 -2.36 16.48 2.93
C LEU A 147 -3.82 16.12 2.64
N LEU A 148 -4.09 14.85 2.41
CA LEU A 148 -5.42 14.39 2.00
C LEU A 148 -6.49 14.67 3.07
N PRO A 149 -6.32 14.23 4.34
CA PRO A 149 -7.34 14.51 5.37
C PRO A 149 -7.49 16.01 5.65
N ARG A 150 -6.41 16.79 5.60
CA ARG A 150 -6.45 18.24 5.82
C ARG A 150 -7.30 18.92 4.75
N VAL A 151 -7.00 18.70 3.46
CA VAL A 151 -7.70 19.36 2.36
C VAL A 151 -9.17 18.92 2.27
N LEU A 152 -9.47 17.64 2.54
CA LEU A 152 -10.86 17.18 2.59
C LEU A 152 -11.65 17.88 3.70
N LYS A 153 -11.08 18.04 4.89
CA LYS A 153 -11.70 18.81 6.00
C LYS A 153 -11.91 20.28 5.63
N GLU A 154 -10.91 20.92 5.01
CA GLU A 154 -11.02 22.31 4.52
C GLU A 154 -12.16 22.47 3.48
N ARG A 155 -12.46 21.41 2.71
CA ARG A 155 -13.58 21.38 1.75
C ARG A 155 -14.93 21.03 2.38
N GLY A 156 -15.01 20.85 3.70
CA GLY A 156 -16.23 20.57 4.43
C GLY A 156 -16.57 19.09 4.62
N TRP A 157 -15.67 18.16 4.25
CA TRP A 157 -15.85 16.75 4.54
C TRP A 157 -15.61 16.44 6.01
N ASN A 158 -16.45 15.62 6.60
CA ASN A 158 -16.23 15.02 7.92
C ASN A 158 -15.39 13.76 7.74
N VAL A 159 -14.07 13.89 7.96
CA VAL A 159 -13.09 12.83 7.70
C VAL A 159 -12.83 12.03 8.97
N ASP A 160 -13.24 10.77 8.95
CA ASP A 160 -12.87 9.75 9.93
C ASP A 160 -11.58 9.08 9.46
N LEU A 161 -10.44 9.55 9.99
CA LEU A 161 -9.12 9.01 9.69
C LEU A 161 -8.83 7.89 10.67
N VAL A 162 -8.64 6.67 10.17
CA VAL A 162 -8.28 5.52 10.99
C VAL A 162 -6.95 4.92 10.55
N HIS A 163 -6.12 4.58 11.51
CA HIS A 163 -4.89 3.85 11.22
C HIS A 163 -5.23 2.39 10.98
N SER A 164 -5.03 1.92 9.75
CA SER A 164 -5.31 0.53 9.36
C SER A 164 -4.10 -0.38 9.49
N TYR A 165 -2.89 0.18 9.43
CA TYR A 165 -1.63 -0.53 9.63
C TYR A 165 -0.51 0.44 10.01
N LYS A 166 0.61 -0.11 10.45
CA LYS A 166 1.87 0.63 10.56
C LYS A 166 3.00 -0.12 9.87
N THR A 167 3.97 0.64 9.39
CA THR A 167 5.21 0.10 8.83
C THR A 167 6.27 0.14 9.91
N ILE A 168 6.85 -1.00 10.21
CA ILE A 168 7.90 -1.15 11.22
C ILE A 168 9.15 -1.80 10.60
N LYS A 169 10.27 -1.69 11.29
CA LYS A 169 11.46 -2.48 10.99
C LYS A 169 11.16 -3.94 11.35
N PRO A 170 11.54 -4.93 10.50
CA PRO A 170 11.30 -6.33 10.82
C PRO A 170 11.99 -6.74 12.13
N LYS A 171 11.32 -7.54 12.95
CA LYS A 171 11.87 -8.01 14.22
C LYS A 171 13.19 -8.78 14.07
N GLN A 172 13.34 -9.51 12.98
CA GLN A 172 14.54 -10.29 12.63
C GLN A 172 15.38 -9.59 11.56
N PHE A 173 15.40 -8.24 11.60
CA PHE A 173 16.19 -7.48 10.65
C PHE A 173 17.70 -7.63 10.98
N GLU A 174 18.44 -8.18 10.04
CA GLU A 174 19.89 -8.17 10.05
C GLU A 174 20.39 -7.13 9.04
N PRO A 175 21.19 -6.15 9.49
CA PRO A 175 21.86 -5.24 8.56
C PRO A 175 22.67 -6.04 7.55
N PHE A 176 22.59 -5.69 6.28
CA PHE A 176 23.33 -6.35 5.23
C PHE A 176 24.19 -5.36 4.46
N ASP A 177 25.37 -5.84 4.06
CA ASP A 177 26.28 -5.12 3.20
C ASP A 177 26.02 -5.58 1.75
N ILE A 178 25.67 -4.65 0.89
CA ILE A 178 25.36 -4.92 -0.52
C ILE A 178 26.55 -5.50 -1.26
N ASN A 179 27.78 -5.09 -0.87
CA ASN A 179 29.00 -5.60 -1.46
C ASN A 179 29.25 -7.07 -1.09
N LYS A 180 28.89 -7.47 0.14
CA LYS A 180 29.00 -8.87 0.58
C LYS A 180 27.97 -9.79 -0.09
N LEU A 181 26.86 -9.22 -0.58
CA LEU A 181 25.84 -9.93 -1.34
C LEU A 181 26.20 -10.09 -2.82
N ASN A 182 27.30 -9.48 -3.28
CA ASN A 182 27.66 -9.37 -4.70
C ASN A 182 26.47 -8.92 -5.54
N ALA A 183 25.75 -7.92 -5.05
CA ALA A 183 24.53 -7.41 -5.68
C ALA A 183 24.87 -6.26 -6.62
N ASP A 184 24.37 -6.35 -7.85
CA ASP A 184 24.53 -5.31 -8.87
C ASP A 184 23.48 -4.20 -8.70
N TYR A 185 22.31 -4.55 -8.16
CA TYR A 185 21.17 -3.62 -8.01
C TYR A 185 20.49 -3.81 -6.67
N ILE A 186 19.90 -2.70 -6.17
CA ILE A 186 18.96 -2.71 -5.06
C ILE A 186 17.70 -1.96 -5.45
N VAL A 187 16.53 -2.52 -5.13
CA VAL A 187 15.22 -1.94 -5.45
C VAL A 187 14.52 -1.52 -4.18
N PHE A 188 14.28 -0.22 -4.08
CA PHE A 188 13.43 0.40 -3.07
C PHE A 188 12.08 0.76 -3.70
N THR A 189 11.00 0.27 -3.14
CA THR A 189 9.65 0.44 -3.71
C THR A 189 8.80 1.48 -2.98
N SER A 190 9.30 2.02 -1.88
CA SER A 190 8.65 3.09 -1.11
C SER A 190 9.67 3.86 -0.27
N PRO A 191 9.39 5.09 0.14
CA PRO A 191 10.27 5.84 1.05
C PRO A 191 10.58 5.09 2.35
N SER A 192 9.62 4.37 2.91
CA SER A 192 9.82 3.60 4.15
C SER A 192 10.83 2.45 4.01
N THR A 193 11.04 1.92 2.81
CA THR A 193 12.09 0.90 2.58
C THR A 193 13.51 1.47 2.57
N VAL A 194 13.63 2.80 2.45
CA VAL A 194 14.92 3.51 2.48
C VAL A 194 15.28 3.99 3.88
N VAL A 195 14.27 4.39 4.66
CA VAL A 195 14.47 5.06 5.97
C VAL A 195 14.61 4.07 7.13
N ASN A 196 14.10 2.85 6.98
CA ASN A 196 14.20 1.78 7.96
C ASN A 196 15.36 0.85 7.61
#